data_01f75a2d9d0e5b2aba6ed81cf68001d3
#
_entry.id   01f75a2d9d0e5b2aba6ed81cf68001d3
#
_cell.length_a   1.000
_cell.length_b   1.000
_cell.length_c   1.000
_cell.angle_alpha   90.00
_cell.angle_beta   90.00
_cell.angle_gamma   90.00
#
_symmetry.space_group_name_H-M   'P 1'
#
loop_
_entity.id
_entity.type
_entity.pdbx_description
1 polymer ?
#
loop_
_entity_poly.entity_id
_entity_poly.type
_entity_poly.pdbx_seq_one_letter_code
_entity_poly.pdbx_strand_id
1 'polypeptide(L)'
;MKYENDFLLKLYKDILETRLLEVKMTDLYAESRVPGHIHSGTGQEAAFAGVLATRKPGDYFKLPHRVVASAYLVGDPLDTFFGEILAKKTGNSGGRGGINHLGRLCDGVLGMSGTLGCDAAIPV
;
A
#
# COMPACT_ATOMS: atom_id res chain seq x y z
N MET A 1 -2.25 8.55 27.76
CA MET A 1 -3.18 9.04 26.73
C MET A 1 -4.19 7.92 26.48
N LYS A 2 -5.49 8.19 26.56
CA LYS A 2 -6.53 7.18 26.36
C LYS A 2 -7.19 7.48 25.00
N TYR A 3 -7.15 6.53 24.09
CA TYR A 3 -7.79 6.65 22.78
C TYR A 3 -9.21 6.12 22.85
N GLU A 4 -10.10 6.67 22.02
CA GLU A 4 -11.48 6.19 21.87
C GLU A 4 -11.51 4.80 21.26
N ASN A 5 -12.49 3.98 21.67
CA ASN A 5 -12.59 2.58 21.21
C ASN A 5 -12.75 2.48 19.69
N ASP A 6 -13.52 3.37 19.07
CA ASP A 6 -13.75 3.36 17.62
C ASP A 6 -12.45 3.63 16.84
N PHE A 7 -11.59 4.52 17.37
CA PHE A 7 -10.28 4.76 16.79
C PHE A 7 -9.39 3.51 16.88
N LEU A 8 -9.39 2.83 18.02
CA LEU A 8 -8.62 1.60 18.21
C LEU A 8 -9.13 0.46 17.32
N LEU A 9 -10.44 0.31 17.19
CA LEU A 9 -11.05 -0.67 16.29
C LEU A 9 -10.71 -0.39 14.83
N LYS A 10 -10.73 0.89 14.42
CA LYS A 10 -10.28 1.27 13.08
C LYS A 10 -8.83 0.89 12.83
N LEU A 11 -7.92 1.23 13.74
CA LEU A 11 -6.50 0.85 13.62
C LEU A 11 -6.33 -0.66 13.52
N TYR A 12 -7.03 -1.42 14.37
CA TYR A 12 -6.98 -2.87 14.33
C TYR A 12 -7.45 -3.42 12.98
N LYS A 13 -8.55 -2.88 12.46
CA LYS A 13 -9.08 -3.23 11.14
C LYS A 13 -8.05 -2.94 10.04
N ASP A 14 -7.48 -1.73 10.02
CA ASP A 14 -6.48 -1.33 9.02
C ASP A 14 -5.25 -2.26 9.04
N ILE A 15 -4.76 -2.62 10.22
CA ILE A 15 -3.66 -3.58 10.40
C ILE A 15 -4.04 -4.97 9.87
N LEU A 16 -5.23 -5.45 10.20
CA LEU A 16 -5.70 -6.77 9.79
C LEU A 16 -5.89 -6.85 8.28
N GLU A 17 -6.55 -5.86 7.68
CA GLU A 17 -6.75 -5.80 6.22
C GLU A 17 -5.42 -5.74 5.48
N THR A 18 -4.48 -4.92 5.94
CA THR A 18 -3.13 -4.85 5.37
C THR A 18 -2.43 -6.21 5.45
N ARG A 19 -2.49 -6.90 6.60
CA ARG A 19 -1.91 -8.23 6.77
C ARG A 19 -2.52 -9.23 5.79
N LEU A 20 -3.83 -9.26 5.66
CA LEU A 20 -4.52 -10.18 4.75
C LEU A 20 -4.13 -9.94 3.29
N LEU A 21 -3.98 -8.69 2.88
CA LEU A 21 -3.54 -8.33 1.53
C LEU A 21 -2.08 -8.74 1.29
N GLU A 22 -1.17 -8.49 2.24
CA GLU A 22 0.24 -8.88 2.13
C GLU A 22 0.40 -10.40 2.04
N VAL A 23 -0.36 -11.16 2.85
CA VAL A 23 -0.38 -12.62 2.79
C VAL A 23 -0.90 -13.07 1.42
N LYS A 24 -2.04 -12.52 0.97
CA LYS A 24 -2.62 -12.89 -0.32
C LYS A 24 -1.70 -12.59 -1.50
N MET A 25 -0.99 -11.48 -1.48
CA MET A 25 0.03 -11.17 -2.50
C MET A 25 1.16 -12.20 -2.49
N THR A 26 1.63 -12.58 -1.30
CA THR A 26 2.69 -13.58 -1.15
C THR A 26 2.25 -14.95 -1.70
N ASP A 27 1.02 -15.36 -1.43
CA ASP A 27 0.44 -16.59 -1.97
C ASP A 27 0.39 -16.56 -3.51
N LEU A 28 -0.14 -15.45 -4.07
CA LEU A 28 -0.22 -15.27 -5.53
C LEU A 28 1.17 -15.27 -6.19
N TYR A 29 2.17 -14.73 -5.50
CA TYR A 29 3.56 -14.78 -5.97
C TYR A 29 4.11 -16.20 -5.94
N ALA A 30 3.88 -16.94 -4.87
CA ALA A 30 4.29 -18.36 -4.76
C ALA A 30 3.62 -19.23 -5.85
N GLU A 31 2.39 -18.87 -6.26
CA GLU A 31 1.70 -19.47 -7.40
C GLU A 31 2.23 -19.01 -8.79
N SER A 32 3.30 -18.22 -8.83
CA SER A 32 3.86 -17.63 -10.07
C SER A 32 2.87 -16.76 -10.86
N ARG A 33 1.90 -16.15 -10.19
CA ARG A 33 0.86 -15.30 -10.80
C ARG A 33 1.22 -13.82 -10.79
N VAL A 34 2.18 -13.42 -9.98
CA VAL A 34 2.66 -12.03 -9.87
C VAL A 34 3.99 -11.92 -10.60
N PRO A 35 4.09 -11.13 -11.68
CA PRO A 35 5.36 -10.92 -12.37
C PRO A 35 6.30 -10.03 -11.54
N GLY A 36 7.60 -10.21 -11.73
CA GLY A 36 8.65 -9.42 -11.09
C GLY A 36 9.02 -9.91 -9.70
N HIS A 37 9.29 -8.98 -8.80
CA HIS A 37 9.69 -9.25 -7.42
C HIS A 37 8.65 -8.73 -6.44
N ILE A 38 8.56 -9.40 -5.28
CA ILE A 38 7.76 -8.91 -4.16
C ILE A 38 8.66 -8.70 -2.94
N HIS A 39 8.41 -7.62 -2.23
CA HIS A 39 8.99 -7.34 -0.94
C HIS A 39 7.87 -7.21 0.08
N SER A 40 7.51 -8.35 0.70
CA SER A 40 6.45 -8.34 1.69
C SER A 40 6.76 -7.36 2.82
N GLY A 41 5.73 -6.61 3.21
CA GLY A 41 5.74 -5.73 4.36
C GLY A 41 5.18 -6.38 5.62
N THR A 42 5.00 -7.70 5.60
CA THR A 42 4.48 -8.45 6.75
C THR A 42 5.30 -8.16 8.01
N GLY A 43 4.61 -7.71 9.07
CA GLY A 43 5.21 -7.26 10.33
C GLY A 43 5.36 -5.72 10.45
N GLN A 44 5.13 -4.96 9.40
CA GLN A 44 5.22 -3.49 9.41
C GLN A 44 3.84 -2.79 9.34
N GLU A 45 2.75 -3.54 9.34
CA GLU A 45 1.40 -3.03 9.12
C GLU A 45 1.01 -1.94 10.12
N ALA A 46 1.37 -2.14 11.40
CA ALA A 46 1.05 -1.19 12.46
C ALA A 46 1.73 0.17 12.27
N ALA A 47 2.94 0.20 11.70
CA ALA A 47 3.64 1.45 11.42
C ALA A 47 2.87 2.27 10.37
N PHE A 48 2.43 1.63 9.28
CA PHE A 48 1.66 2.30 8.23
C PHE A 48 0.26 2.68 8.67
N ALA A 49 -0.45 1.79 9.35
CA ALA A 49 -1.77 2.11 9.89
C ALA A 49 -1.70 3.30 10.85
N GLY A 50 -0.67 3.36 11.71
CA GLY A 50 -0.45 4.46 12.63
C GLY A 50 -0.17 5.80 11.92
N VAL A 51 0.67 5.81 10.90
CA VAL A 51 0.94 7.02 10.10
C VAL A 51 -0.33 7.47 9.37
N LEU A 52 -1.02 6.56 8.70
CA LEU A 52 -2.22 6.89 7.94
C LEU A 52 -3.41 7.30 8.83
N ALA A 53 -3.44 6.86 10.09
CA ALA A 53 -4.46 7.30 11.04
C ALA A 53 -4.36 8.79 11.40
N THR A 54 -3.21 9.44 11.15
CA THR A 54 -3.02 10.88 11.36
C THR A 54 -3.29 11.72 10.12
N ARG A 55 -3.62 11.10 8.99
CA ARG A 55 -3.89 11.72 7.71
C ARG A 55 -5.01 12.74 7.77
N LYS A 56 -4.83 13.84 7.07
CA LYS A 56 -5.83 14.89 6.86
C LYS A 56 -6.25 14.96 5.39
N PRO A 57 -7.45 15.47 5.09
CA PRO A 57 -7.84 15.76 3.72
C PRO A 57 -6.81 16.68 3.04
N GLY A 58 -6.35 16.32 1.86
CA GLY A 58 -5.34 17.05 1.10
C GLY A 58 -3.90 16.62 1.35
N ASP A 59 -3.66 15.70 2.27
CA ASP A 59 -2.32 15.13 2.45
C ASP A 59 -1.95 14.22 1.27
N TYR A 60 -0.67 14.29 0.90
CA TYR A 60 -0.07 13.43 -0.11
C TYR A 60 0.96 12.51 0.52
N PHE A 61 1.06 11.29 -0.03
CA PHE A 61 1.98 10.28 0.42
C PHE A 61 2.90 9.81 -0.69
N LYS A 62 4.15 9.63 -0.35
CA LYS A 62 5.05 8.79 -1.12
C LYS A 62 5.18 7.47 -0.36
N LEU A 63 4.80 6.37 -1.00
CA LEU A 63 4.78 5.06 -0.37
C LEU A 63 6.08 4.31 -0.66
N PRO A 64 6.63 3.58 0.31
CA PRO A 64 7.78 2.72 0.08
C PRO A 64 7.35 1.44 -0.66
N HIS A 65 8.32 0.74 -1.24
CA HIS A 65 8.11 -0.53 -1.94
C HIS A 65 7.81 -1.73 -1.00
N ARG A 66 7.88 -1.53 0.31
CA ARG A 66 7.41 -2.51 1.31
C ARG A 66 6.07 -2.05 1.85
N VAL A 67 5.29 -3.00 2.39
CA VAL A 67 3.90 -2.74 2.81
C VAL A 67 3.08 -2.13 1.66
N VAL A 68 3.13 -2.81 0.55
CA VAL A 68 2.46 -2.41 -0.69
C VAL A 68 0.95 -2.25 -0.47
N ALA A 69 0.38 -3.03 0.45
CA ALA A 69 -1.01 -2.92 0.87
C ALA A 69 -1.37 -1.55 1.50
N SER A 70 -0.38 -0.72 1.85
CA SER A 70 -0.64 0.67 2.27
C SER A 70 -1.34 1.50 1.19
N ALA A 71 -1.15 1.19 -0.10
CA ALA A 71 -1.88 1.83 -1.20
C ALA A 71 -3.40 1.65 -1.06
N TYR A 72 -3.84 0.46 -0.65
CA TYR A 72 -5.24 0.19 -0.35
C TYR A 72 -5.75 1.05 0.82
N LEU A 73 -4.98 1.18 1.91
CA LEU A 73 -5.37 2.02 3.04
C LEU A 73 -5.48 3.50 2.69
N VAL A 74 -4.73 3.97 1.70
CA VAL A 74 -4.84 5.35 1.20
C VAL A 74 -6.09 5.53 0.35
N GLY A 75 -6.61 4.49 -0.28
CA GLY A 75 -7.86 4.54 -1.02
C GLY A 75 -7.84 3.84 -2.38
N ASP A 76 -6.76 3.12 -2.71
CA ASP A 76 -6.70 2.36 -3.96
C ASP A 76 -7.71 1.20 -3.93
N PRO A 77 -8.70 1.15 -4.83
CA PRO A 77 -9.67 0.07 -4.85
C PRO A 77 -9.00 -1.30 -5.09
N LEU A 78 -9.57 -2.35 -4.50
CA LEU A 78 -8.99 -3.70 -4.59
C LEU A 78 -8.86 -4.23 -6.02
N ASP A 79 -9.76 -3.88 -6.91
CA ASP A 79 -9.73 -4.29 -8.31
C ASP A 79 -8.58 -3.64 -9.09
N THR A 80 -8.31 -2.34 -8.84
CA THR A 80 -7.15 -1.65 -9.43
C THR A 80 -5.86 -2.07 -8.76
N PHE A 81 -5.85 -2.26 -7.45
CA PHE A 81 -4.72 -2.77 -6.69
C PHE A 81 -4.26 -4.15 -7.19
N PHE A 82 -5.14 -5.14 -7.18
CA PHE A 82 -4.81 -6.46 -7.69
C PHE A 82 -4.65 -6.48 -9.21
N GLY A 83 -5.36 -5.62 -9.93
CA GLY A 83 -5.18 -5.42 -11.35
C GLY A 83 -3.74 -5.06 -11.71
N GLU A 84 -3.13 -4.13 -10.96
CA GLU A 84 -1.74 -3.74 -11.17
C GLU A 84 -0.76 -4.86 -10.82
N ILE A 85 -0.93 -5.49 -9.65
CA ILE A 85 -0.07 -6.60 -9.18
C ILE A 85 -0.08 -7.78 -10.16
N LEU A 86 -1.24 -8.10 -10.73
CA LEU A 86 -1.44 -9.20 -11.67
C LEU A 86 -1.21 -8.81 -13.13
N ALA A 87 -0.64 -7.63 -13.40
CA ALA A 87 -0.39 -7.08 -14.74
C ALA A 87 -1.63 -7.07 -15.65
N LYS A 88 -2.79 -6.66 -15.11
CA LYS A 88 -4.05 -6.53 -15.84
C LYS A 88 -4.29 -5.08 -16.28
N LYS A 89 -5.09 -4.91 -17.32
CA LYS A 89 -5.48 -3.58 -17.82
C LYS A 89 -6.25 -2.74 -16.80
N THR A 90 -6.86 -3.37 -15.81
CA THR A 90 -7.59 -2.71 -14.72
C THR A 90 -6.67 -2.09 -13.66
N GLY A 91 -5.36 -2.37 -13.70
CA GLY A 91 -4.38 -1.80 -12.78
C GLY A 91 -4.17 -0.31 -12.97
N ASN A 92 -3.59 0.34 -11.96
CA ASN A 92 -3.37 1.80 -11.89
C ASN A 92 -2.59 2.36 -13.07
N SER A 93 -1.60 1.61 -13.58
CA SER A 93 -0.81 1.94 -14.78
C SER A 93 -1.16 1.05 -15.97
N GLY A 94 -2.29 0.35 -15.92
CA GLY A 94 -2.68 -0.66 -16.90
C GLY A 94 -1.85 -1.94 -16.78
N GLY A 95 -1.38 -2.26 -15.59
CA GLY A 95 -0.58 -3.44 -15.28
C GLY A 95 0.88 -3.36 -15.73
N ARG A 96 1.40 -2.16 -16.01
CA ARG A 96 2.77 -1.94 -16.50
C ARG A 96 3.77 -1.66 -15.40
N GLY A 97 3.31 -1.03 -14.32
CA GLY A 97 4.17 -0.60 -13.20
C GLY A 97 4.45 -1.72 -12.22
N GLY A 98 3.53 -2.67 -12.12
CA GLY A 98 3.62 -3.76 -11.16
C GLY A 98 3.61 -3.29 -9.71
N ILE A 99 4.07 -4.15 -8.83
CA ILE A 99 3.99 -3.97 -7.37
C ILE A 99 4.72 -2.73 -6.84
N ASN A 100 5.72 -2.22 -7.56
CA ASN A 100 6.53 -1.08 -7.12
C ASN A 100 5.94 0.28 -7.53
N HIS A 101 4.80 0.31 -8.21
CA HIS A 101 4.20 1.54 -8.75
C HIS A 101 2.70 1.61 -8.49
N LEU A 102 2.27 1.12 -7.34
CA LEU A 102 0.88 1.18 -6.90
C LEU A 102 0.52 2.57 -6.37
N GLY A 103 -0.78 2.81 -6.35
CA GLY A 103 -1.36 4.05 -5.86
C GLY A 103 -1.66 5.06 -6.95
N ARG A 104 -2.61 5.94 -6.67
CA ARG A 104 -3.12 6.92 -7.63
C ARG A 104 -3.00 8.32 -7.03
N LEU A 105 -2.71 9.31 -7.88
CA LEU A 105 -2.63 10.70 -7.46
C LEU A 105 -3.98 11.22 -6.90
N CYS A 106 -5.10 10.76 -7.45
CA CYS A 106 -6.44 11.13 -6.95
C CYS A 106 -6.71 10.64 -5.52
N ASP A 107 -5.99 9.60 -5.05
CA ASP A 107 -6.06 9.10 -3.69
C ASP A 107 -5.02 9.74 -2.77
N GLY A 108 -4.21 10.68 -3.29
CA GLY A 108 -3.14 11.34 -2.55
C GLY A 108 -1.80 10.58 -2.60
N VAL A 109 -1.63 9.59 -3.49
CA VAL A 109 -0.36 8.88 -3.64
C VAL A 109 0.46 9.50 -4.75
N LEU A 110 1.61 10.10 -4.41
CA LEU A 110 2.56 10.66 -5.39
C LEU A 110 3.34 9.57 -6.13
N GLY A 111 3.38 8.37 -5.61
CA GLY A 111 4.02 7.22 -6.18
C GLY A 111 4.67 6.32 -5.14
N MET A 112 5.23 5.22 -5.61
CA MET A 112 6.08 4.31 -4.84
C MET A 112 7.51 4.34 -5.38
N SER A 113 8.48 4.00 -4.54
CA SER A 113 9.87 3.88 -4.95
C SER A 113 10.53 2.62 -4.40
N GLY A 114 11.25 1.93 -5.27
CA GLY A 114 12.14 0.84 -4.89
C GLY A 114 13.53 1.29 -4.47
N THR A 115 13.86 2.58 -4.62
CA THR A 115 15.19 3.12 -4.28
C THR A 115 15.20 3.60 -2.85
N LEU A 116 16.05 3.00 -2.02
CA LEU A 116 16.20 3.39 -0.62
C LEU A 116 16.72 4.84 -0.52
N GLY A 117 16.09 5.60 0.37
CA GLY A 117 16.48 6.99 0.66
C GLY A 117 15.93 8.05 -0.30
N CYS A 118 15.40 7.70 -1.47
CA CYS A 118 14.81 8.68 -2.38
C CYS A 118 13.54 9.32 -1.82
N ASP A 119 12.89 8.65 -0.87
CA ASP A 119 11.67 9.14 -0.23
C ASP A 119 11.95 10.33 0.71
N ALA A 120 13.19 10.48 1.17
CA ALA A 120 13.59 11.60 2.01
C ALA A 120 13.91 12.88 1.20
N ALA A 121 14.25 12.76 -0.07
CA ALA A 121 14.67 13.87 -0.93
C ALA A 121 13.51 14.56 -1.67
N ILE A 122 12.36 13.90 -1.79
CA ILE A 122 11.22 14.42 -2.55
C ILE A 122 10.30 15.37 -1.76
N PRO A 123 10.18 15.27 -0.41
CA PRO A 123 9.32 16.17 0.36
C PRO A 123 9.90 17.56 0.64
N VAL A 124 11.04 17.93 0.08
CA VAL A 124 11.70 19.23 0.36
C VAL A 124 11.38 20.24 -0.73
#